data_95bba0259d108d855f9294d452433f2d
#
_entry.id   95bba0259d108d855f9294d452433f2d
#
_cell.length_a   1.000
_cell.length_b   1.000
_cell.length_c   1.000
_cell.angle_alpha   90.00
_cell.angle_beta   90.00
_cell.angle_gamma   90.00
#
_symmetry.space_group_name_H-M   'P 1'
#
loop_
_entity.id
_entity.type
_entity.pdbx_description
1 polymer ?
#
loop_
_entity_poly.entity_id
_entity_poly.type
_entity_poly.pdbx_seq_one_letter_code
_entity_poly.pdbx_strand_id
1 'polypeptide(L)'
;MEDGYRIEDLLPYLNTIPQVLGRAERIDCGQNFNVIVDYAHTPDGYEKIFEYINSIAKENGRIITVFGAHGARDHKKRPMIGKIVDDNSDVIILCSEDNHWENPYDICCEIATGISKHSWIYIEDRYDAIRQGLELANKDDTVCILGKADEQYFKIGDGKVYWMGDDNAAREILNNMRNGEENEEIK
;
A
#
# COMPACT_ATOMS: atom_id res chain seq x y z
N MET A 1 15.63 -31.20 1.90
CA MET A 1 14.76 -30.92 3.05
C MET A 1 15.14 -31.94 4.11
N GLU A 2 15.59 -31.51 5.27
CA GLU A 2 16.20 -32.39 6.28
C GLU A 2 15.18 -33.31 6.97
N ASP A 3 13.89 -33.01 6.94
CA ASP A 3 12.86 -33.75 7.68
C ASP A 3 12.02 -34.74 6.84
N GLY A 4 12.42 -35.02 5.61
CA GLY A 4 11.81 -36.06 4.78
C GLY A 4 10.43 -35.74 4.17
N TYR A 5 9.88 -34.53 4.38
CA TYR A 5 8.63 -34.09 3.76
C TYR A 5 8.87 -33.58 2.34
N ARG A 6 8.02 -33.92 1.40
CA ARG A 6 8.00 -33.36 0.05
C ARG A 6 7.12 -32.08 0.05
N ILE A 7 7.36 -31.17 -0.88
CA ILE A 7 6.58 -29.92 -1.02
C ILE A 7 5.09 -30.26 -1.22
N GLU A 8 4.79 -31.29 -2.00
CA GLU A 8 3.42 -31.74 -2.29
C GLU A 8 2.65 -32.15 -1.02
N ASP A 9 3.37 -32.68 -0.02
CA ASP A 9 2.77 -33.11 1.26
C ASP A 9 2.37 -31.89 2.12
N LEU A 10 2.96 -30.71 1.88
CA LEU A 10 2.71 -29.46 2.59
C LEU A 10 1.64 -28.59 1.93
N LEU A 11 1.42 -28.72 0.60
CA LEU A 11 0.48 -27.90 -0.15
C LEU A 11 -0.94 -27.84 0.46
N PRO A 12 -1.55 -28.94 0.94
CA PRO A 12 -2.88 -28.88 1.55
C PRO A 12 -2.96 -28.01 2.79
N TYR A 13 -1.84 -27.82 3.49
CA TYR A 13 -1.77 -27.04 4.73
C TYR A 13 -1.53 -25.56 4.47
N LEU A 14 -1.01 -25.16 3.30
CA LEU A 14 -0.75 -23.75 2.98
C LEU A 14 -2.02 -22.90 3.06
N ASN A 15 -3.16 -23.43 2.63
CA ASN A 15 -4.45 -22.74 2.69
C ASN A 15 -5.00 -22.59 4.14
N THR A 16 -4.40 -23.28 5.12
CA THR A 16 -4.81 -23.17 6.53
C THR A 16 -3.93 -22.20 7.32
N ILE A 17 -2.83 -21.71 6.71
CA ILE A 17 -1.94 -20.75 7.33
C ILE A 17 -2.65 -19.39 7.32
N PRO A 18 -2.84 -18.74 8.48
CA PRO A 18 -3.43 -17.40 8.50
C PRO A 18 -2.52 -16.41 7.76
N GLN A 19 -3.14 -15.45 7.10
CA GLN A 19 -2.43 -14.38 6.43
C GLN A 19 -1.59 -13.60 7.45
N VAL A 20 -0.34 -13.30 7.09
CA VAL A 20 0.53 -12.47 7.93
C VAL A 20 0.13 -11.01 7.73
N LEU A 21 -0.23 -10.34 8.82
CA LEU A 21 -0.61 -8.92 8.79
C LEU A 21 0.51 -8.07 8.19
N GLY A 22 0.13 -7.13 7.36
CA GLY A 22 1.07 -6.20 6.74
C GLY A 22 2.12 -6.82 5.80
N ARG A 23 1.91 -8.05 5.33
CA ARG A 23 2.79 -8.75 4.37
C ARG A 23 1.99 -9.27 3.19
N ALA A 24 1.97 -8.52 2.09
CA ALA A 24 1.10 -8.75 0.94
C ALA A 24 -0.36 -9.04 1.39
N GLU A 25 -0.80 -8.35 2.43
CA GLU A 25 -2.09 -8.57 3.06
C GLU A 25 -3.21 -8.15 2.13
N ARG A 26 -4.11 -9.07 1.83
CA ARG A 26 -5.31 -8.78 1.04
C ARG A 26 -6.43 -8.32 1.95
N ILE A 27 -6.94 -7.13 1.69
CA ILE A 27 -8.10 -6.56 2.38
C ILE A 27 -9.34 -6.83 1.52
N ASP A 28 -10.27 -7.58 2.08
CA ASP A 28 -11.56 -7.89 1.44
C ASP A 28 -12.70 -7.48 2.39
N CYS A 29 -13.48 -6.51 1.94
CA CYS A 29 -14.69 -6.02 2.59
C CYS A 29 -15.91 -6.11 1.64
N GLY A 30 -15.79 -6.90 0.54
CA GLY A 30 -16.83 -7.10 -0.46
C GLY A 30 -16.74 -6.15 -1.66
N GLN A 31 -15.68 -5.35 -1.78
CA GLN A 31 -15.43 -4.50 -2.95
C GLN A 31 -15.06 -5.34 -4.18
N ASN A 32 -15.24 -4.76 -5.39
CA ASN A 32 -15.00 -5.43 -6.67
C ASN A 32 -13.62 -5.18 -7.27
N PHE A 33 -12.65 -4.76 -6.47
CA PHE A 33 -11.24 -4.52 -6.80
C PHE A 33 -10.31 -5.08 -5.74
N ASN A 34 -9.03 -5.29 -6.06
CA ASN A 34 -8.06 -5.78 -5.08
C ASN A 34 -7.54 -4.65 -4.20
N VAL A 35 -7.30 -4.94 -2.92
CA VAL A 35 -6.58 -4.05 -2.00
C VAL A 35 -5.48 -4.85 -1.32
N ILE A 36 -4.24 -4.37 -1.46
CA ILE A 36 -3.03 -5.00 -0.91
C ILE A 36 -2.35 -4.01 0.03
N VAL A 37 -2.05 -4.48 1.23
CA VAL A 37 -1.28 -3.73 2.25
C VAL A 37 0.04 -4.45 2.49
N ASP A 38 1.17 -3.72 2.41
CA ASP A 38 2.49 -4.30 2.61
C ASP A 38 3.48 -3.33 3.27
N TYR A 39 4.40 -3.89 4.05
CA TYR A 39 5.45 -3.15 4.76
C TYR A 39 6.68 -2.84 3.89
N ALA A 40 6.63 -2.99 2.60
CA ALA A 40 7.77 -2.69 1.71
C ALA A 40 8.24 -1.24 1.92
N HIS A 41 9.53 -1.07 2.23
CA HIS A 41 10.16 0.22 2.51
C HIS A 41 11.60 0.30 1.95
N THR A 42 12.01 -0.67 1.13
CA THR A 42 13.30 -0.73 0.43
C THR A 42 13.06 -0.99 -1.06
N PRO A 43 13.97 -0.57 -1.97
CA PRO A 43 13.82 -0.86 -3.41
C PRO A 43 13.55 -2.34 -3.70
N ASP A 44 14.34 -3.26 -3.13
CA ASP A 44 14.13 -4.71 -3.28
C ASP A 44 12.74 -5.16 -2.77
N GLY A 45 12.29 -4.61 -1.62
CA GLY A 45 10.95 -4.88 -1.10
C GLY A 45 9.85 -4.42 -2.07
N TYR A 46 10.01 -3.23 -2.68
CA TYR A 46 9.09 -2.74 -3.70
C TYR A 46 9.10 -3.61 -4.97
N GLU A 47 10.26 -4.04 -5.46
CA GLU A 47 10.34 -4.98 -6.59
C GLU A 47 9.58 -6.26 -6.29
N LYS A 48 9.78 -6.86 -5.10
CA LYS A 48 9.12 -8.11 -4.70
C LYS A 48 7.62 -7.98 -4.55
N ILE A 49 7.13 -6.90 -3.94
CA ILE A 49 5.69 -6.71 -3.81
C ILE A 49 5.05 -6.46 -5.18
N PHE A 50 5.69 -5.72 -6.09
CA PHE A 50 5.16 -5.53 -7.45
C PHE A 50 5.23 -6.80 -8.31
N GLU A 51 6.22 -7.69 -8.14
CA GLU A 51 6.18 -9.04 -8.73
C GLU A 51 4.88 -9.78 -8.34
N TYR A 52 4.51 -9.73 -7.06
CA TYR A 52 3.27 -10.33 -6.57
C TYR A 52 2.02 -9.60 -7.10
N ILE A 53 1.96 -8.26 -6.98
CA ILE A 53 0.84 -7.45 -7.45
C ILE A 53 0.55 -7.71 -8.93
N ASN A 54 1.59 -7.69 -9.78
CA ASN A 54 1.47 -7.95 -11.22
C ASN A 54 0.97 -9.37 -11.51
N SER A 55 1.24 -10.34 -10.64
CA SER A 55 0.75 -11.72 -10.80
C SER A 55 -0.75 -11.88 -10.53
N ILE A 56 -1.35 -10.96 -9.78
CA ILE A 56 -2.77 -10.99 -9.39
C ILE A 56 -3.61 -9.89 -10.05
N ALA A 57 -2.98 -8.85 -10.58
CA ALA A 57 -3.65 -7.75 -11.27
C ALA A 57 -4.37 -8.27 -12.51
N LYS A 58 -5.53 -7.68 -12.80
CA LYS A 58 -6.31 -8.01 -14.00
C LYS A 58 -5.74 -7.26 -15.20
N GLU A 59 -5.80 -7.90 -16.38
CA GLU A 59 -5.22 -7.39 -17.64
C GLU A 59 -5.68 -5.96 -17.99
N ASN A 60 -6.92 -5.60 -17.64
CA ASN A 60 -7.49 -4.27 -17.92
C ASN A 60 -7.68 -3.42 -16.65
N GLY A 61 -7.22 -3.90 -15.50
CA GLY A 61 -7.28 -3.17 -14.23
C GLY A 61 -6.07 -2.26 -14.07
N ARG A 62 -6.28 -1.09 -13.46
CA ARG A 62 -5.21 -0.17 -13.10
C ARG A 62 -4.56 -0.57 -11.79
N ILE A 63 -3.29 -0.20 -11.62
CA ILE A 63 -2.59 -0.27 -10.33
C ILE A 63 -2.51 1.14 -9.76
N ILE A 64 -3.11 1.33 -8.59
CA ILE A 64 -3.14 2.59 -7.83
C ILE A 64 -2.27 2.41 -6.60
N THR A 65 -1.18 3.16 -6.48
CA THR A 65 -0.23 2.99 -5.38
C THR A 65 -0.24 4.20 -4.44
N VAL A 66 -0.47 3.94 -3.14
CA VAL A 66 -0.44 4.91 -2.04
C VAL A 66 0.77 4.61 -1.16
N PHE A 67 1.70 5.55 -1.04
CA PHE A 67 2.91 5.34 -0.24
C PHE A 67 3.61 6.63 0.15
N GLY A 68 4.57 6.50 1.04
CA GLY A 68 5.50 7.55 1.44
C GLY A 68 6.91 6.99 1.61
N ALA A 69 7.75 7.70 2.34
CA ALA A 69 9.04 7.21 2.78
C ALA A 69 9.42 7.78 4.14
N HIS A 70 10.23 7.01 4.89
CA HIS A 70 10.79 7.45 6.17
C HIS A 70 11.70 8.67 6.00
N GLY A 71 11.55 9.65 6.89
CA GLY A 71 12.55 10.64 7.18
C GLY A 71 13.73 10.05 7.97
N ALA A 72 14.82 10.82 8.10
CA ALA A 72 16.04 10.45 8.83
C ALA A 72 16.61 9.06 8.43
N ARG A 73 16.43 8.70 7.16
CA ARG A 73 16.92 7.45 6.55
C ARG A 73 17.68 7.76 5.25
N ASP A 74 18.11 6.71 4.56
CA ASP A 74 18.84 6.84 3.29
C ASP A 74 17.99 7.53 2.21
N HIS A 75 18.35 8.78 1.88
CA HIS A 75 17.69 9.57 0.84
C HIS A 75 17.84 8.98 -0.57
N LYS A 76 18.95 8.24 -0.83
CA LYS A 76 19.20 7.68 -2.16
C LYS A 76 18.16 6.66 -2.59
N LYS A 77 17.53 5.98 -1.63
CA LYS A 77 16.48 5.00 -1.93
C LYS A 77 15.18 5.66 -2.41
N ARG A 78 14.90 6.94 -2.05
CA ARG A 78 13.65 7.64 -2.38
C ARG A 78 13.38 7.68 -3.88
N PRO A 79 14.29 8.22 -4.72
CA PRO A 79 14.07 8.20 -6.18
C PRO A 79 14.09 6.78 -6.77
N MET A 80 14.82 5.83 -6.17
CA MET A 80 14.80 4.44 -6.64
C MET A 80 13.41 3.83 -6.45
N ILE A 81 12.80 4.03 -5.28
CA ILE A 81 11.43 3.59 -5.01
C ILE A 81 10.45 4.31 -5.94
N GLY A 82 10.58 5.63 -6.10
CA GLY A 82 9.77 6.41 -7.03
C GLY A 82 9.77 5.84 -8.44
N LYS A 83 10.96 5.46 -8.95
CA LYS A 83 11.10 4.82 -10.26
C LYS A 83 10.41 3.46 -10.33
N ILE A 84 10.56 2.61 -9.31
CA ILE A 84 9.93 1.27 -9.29
C ILE A 84 8.41 1.42 -9.30
N VAL A 85 7.87 2.35 -8.51
CA VAL A 85 6.44 2.63 -8.50
C VAL A 85 5.95 3.18 -9.84
N ASP A 86 6.69 4.12 -10.45
CA ASP A 86 6.37 4.69 -11.77
C ASP A 86 6.38 3.64 -12.90
N ASP A 87 7.23 2.62 -12.78
CA ASP A 87 7.31 1.52 -13.75
C ASP A 87 6.14 0.51 -13.61
N ASN A 88 5.44 0.50 -12.46
CA ASN A 88 4.47 -0.53 -12.12
C ASN A 88 3.05 0.00 -11.75
N SER A 89 2.83 1.31 -11.79
CA SER A 89 1.56 1.91 -11.35
C SER A 89 1.00 2.85 -12.40
N ASP A 90 -0.32 2.92 -12.49
CA ASP A 90 -1.06 3.84 -13.36
C ASP A 90 -1.43 5.15 -12.63
N VAL A 91 -1.63 5.06 -11.31
CA VAL A 91 -1.93 6.20 -10.44
C VAL A 91 -1.02 6.16 -9.22
N ILE A 92 -0.39 7.30 -8.91
CA ILE A 92 0.57 7.43 -7.83
C ILE A 92 0.09 8.48 -6.83
N ILE A 93 -0.09 8.09 -5.58
CA ILE A 93 -0.46 8.98 -4.47
C ILE A 93 0.67 8.94 -3.43
N LEU A 94 1.30 10.07 -3.21
CA LEU A 94 2.35 10.26 -2.22
C LEU A 94 1.77 10.88 -0.95
N CYS A 95 2.15 10.35 0.22
CA CYS A 95 1.65 10.82 1.50
C CYS A 95 2.72 10.76 2.60
N SER A 96 2.37 11.27 3.79
CA SER A 96 3.24 11.16 4.97
C SER A 96 3.45 9.71 5.39
N GLU A 97 4.64 9.49 5.95
CA GLU A 97 5.03 8.29 6.68
C GLU A 97 5.78 8.71 7.97
N ASP A 98 6.75 7.97 8.46
CA ASP A 98 7.60 8.35 9.59
C ASP A 98 8.56 9.49 9.19
N ASN A 99 8.10 10.71 9.16
CA ASN A 99 8.87 11.85 8.66
C ASN A 99 9.96 12.33 9.63
N HIS A 100 9.90 11.94 10.92
CA HIS A 100 10.79 12.45 11.96
C HIS A 100 10.80 13.99 11.99
N TRP A 101 11.92 14.64 11.62
CA TRP A 101 12.06 16.11 11.55
C TRP A 101 12.04 16.66 10.12
N GLU A 102 11.90 15.80 9.11
CA GLU A 102 11.83 16.25 7.72
C GLU A 102 10.41 16.69 7.37
N ASN A 103 10.29 17.62 6.44
CA ASN A 103 9.00 18.00 5.89
C ASN A 103 8.45 16.85 5.02
N PRO A 104 7.23 16.37 5.25
CA PRO A 104 6.65 15.27 4.46
C PRO A 104 6.61 15.56 2.96
N TYR A 105 6.30 16.80 2.57
CA TYR A 105 6.27 17.20 1.16
C TYR A 105 7.65 17.12 0.51
N ASP A 106 8.71 17.54 1.21
CA ASP A 106 10.08 17.46 0.68
C ASP A 106 10.51 15.99 0.47
N ILE A 107 10.14 15.09 1.39
CA ILE A 107 10.35 13.63 1.22
C ILE A 107 9.64 13.15 -0.06
N CYS A 108 8.38 13.55 -0.26
CA CYS A 108 7.61 13.19 -1.46
C CYS A 108 8.22 13.77 -2.73
N CYS A 109 8.75 15.00 -2.68
CA CYS A 109 9.47 15.61 -3.81
C CYS A 109 10.74 14.81 -4.17
N GLU A 110 11.49 14.31 -3.18
CA GLU A 110 12.66 13.46 -3.45
C GLU A 110 12.24 12.12 -4.09
N ILE A 111 11.16 11.49 -3.62
CA ILE A 111 10.60 10.29 -4.26
C ILE A 111 10.24 10.61 -5.71
N ALA A 112 9.56 11.72 -5.94
CA ALA A 112 9.05 12.14 -7.24
C ALA A 112 10.16 12.41 -8.26
N THR A 113 11.41 12.66 -7.83
CA THR A 113 12.55 12.74 -8.78
C THR A 113 12.78 11.45 -9.55
N GLY A 114 12.28 10.31 -9.08
CA GLY A 114 12.30 9.03 -9.77
C GLY A 114 11.10 8.78 -10.68
N ILE A 115 10.03 9.58 -10.58
CA ILE A 115 8.81 9.45 -11.35
C ILE A 115 8.94 10.28 -12.63
N SER A 116 8.78 9.65 -13.79
CA SER A 116 8.99 10.28 -15.08
C SER A 116 7.90 10.02 -16.12
N LYS A 117 7.12 8.94 -15.95
CA LYS A 117 6.08 8.50 -16.88
C LYS A 117 4.69 9.01 -16.50
N HIS A 118 4.42 9.13 -15.20
CA HIS A 118 3.12 9.45 -14.66
C HIS A 118 3.14 10.76 -13.86
N SER A 119 1.97 11.38 -13.75
CA SER A 119 1.74 12.43 -12.75
C SER A 119 1.52 11.78 -11.39
N TRP A 120 1.84 12.49 -10.32
CA TRP A 120 1.60 12.05 -8.95
C TRP A 120 0.74 13.07 -8.20
N ILE A 121 0.04 12.59 -7.19
CA ILE A 121 -0.82 13.38 -6.32
C ILE A 121 -0.18 13.40 -4.93
N TYR A 122 -0.12 14.55 -4.27
CA TYR A 122 0.28 14.66 -2.88
C TYR A 122 -0.93 14.87 -1.99
N ILE A 123 -1.08 14.01 -1.00
CA ILE A 123 -2.05 14.14 0.08
C ILE A 123 -1.29 13.87 1.38
N GLU A 124 -1.11 14.91 2.21
CA GLU A 124 -0.26 14.81 3.40
C GLU A 124 -0.80 13.79 4.40
N ASP A 125 -2.08 13.86 4.73
CA ASP A 125 -2.72 12.93 5.63
C ASP A 125 -2.81 11.54 5.00
N ARG A 126 -2.27 10.53 5.69
CA ARG A 126 -2.22 9.16 5.17
C ARG A 126 -3.59 8.50 5.08
N TYR A 127 -4.50 8.79 6.01
CA TYR A 127 -5.87 8.27 5.94
C TYR A 127 -6.61 8.81 4.72
N ASP A 128 -6.49 10.12 4.48
CA ASP A 128 -7.08 10.77 3.32
C ASP A 128 -6.45 10.28 2.01
N ALA A 129 -5.14 10.02 1.99
CA ALA A 129 -4.45 9.44 0.83
C ALA A 129 -4.95 8.02 0.53
N ILE A 130 -5.11 7.18 1.55
CA ILE A 130 -5.67 5.83 1.41
C ILE A 130 -7.12 5.92 0.92
N ARG A 131 -7.94 6.80 1.52
CA ARG A 131 -9.32 7.03 1.09
C ARG A 131 -9.37 7.42 -0.39
N GLN A 132 -8.57 8.39 -0.82
CA GLN A 132 -8.52 8.82 -2.21
C GLN A 132 -8.14 7.67 -3.15
N GLY A 133 -7.17 6.84 -2.78
CA GLY A 133 -6.78 5.66 -3.56
C GLY A 133 -7.91 4.65 -3.72
N LEU A 134 -8.67 4.40 -2.65
CA LEU A 134 -9.80 3.47 -2.65
C LEU A 134 -10.99 4.03 -3.42
N GLU A 135 -11.31 5.33 -3.29
CA GLU A 135 -12.38 6.00 -4.03
C GLU A 135 -12.11 6.11 -5.54
N LEU A 136 -10.85 6.18 -5.96
CA LEU A 136 -10.46 6.20 -7.38
C LEU A 136 -10.55 4.82 -8.05
N ALA A 137 -10.60 3.75 -7.26
CA ALA A 137 -10.58 2.40 -7.79
C ALA A 137 -11.92 2.03 -8.47
N ASN A 138 -11.80 1.45 -9.64
CA ASN A 138 -12.92 0.84 -10.35
C ASN A 138 -12.85 -0.69 -10.23
N LYS A 139 -13.88 -1.35 -10.74
CA LYS A 139 -13.88 -2.81 -10.84
C LYS A 139 -12.61 -3.31 -11.53
N ASP A 140 -12.04 -4.38 -10.99
CA ASP A 140 -10.83 -5.07 -11.45
C ASP A 140 -9.50 -4.30 -11.23
N ASP A 141 -9.52 -3.07 -10.71
CA ASP A 141 -8.30 -2.34 -10.29
C ASP A 141 -7.61 -3.03 -9.10
N THR A 142 -6.38 -2.63 -8.84
CA THR A 142 -5.61 -3.04 -7.64
C THR A 142 -5.07 -1.82 -6.92
N VAL A 143 -5.48 -1.61 -5.68
CA VAL A 143 -4.96 -0.55 -4.79
C VAL A 143 -3.87 -1.14 -3.91
N CYS A 144 -2.70 -0.53 -3.94
CA CYS A 144 -1.52 -0.93 -3.17
C CYS A 144 -1.21 0.14 -2.13
N ILE A 145 -1.25 -0.21 -0.85
CA ILE A 145 -0.94 0.68 0.27
C ILE A 145 0.36 0.18 0.88
N LEU A 146 1.45 0.92 0.68
CA LEU A 146 2.81 0.44 0.97
C LEU A 146 3.52 1.32 2.00
N GLY A 147 4.33 0.69 2.85
CA GLY A 147 5.28 1.32 3.77
C GLY A 147 4.99 1.12 5.25
N LYS A 148 3.80 1.44 5.74
CA LYS A 148 3.44 1.37 7.17
C LYS A 148 2.77 0.07 7.59
N ALA A 149 1.95 -0.50 6.72
CA ALA A 149 1.21 -1.74 6.98
C ALA A 149 0.44 -1.72 8.32
N ASP A 150 0.71 -2.68 9.21
CA ASP A 150 0.07 -2.84 10.52
C ASP A 150 0.72 -2.03 11.65
N GLU A 151 1.71 -1.18 11.37
CA GLU A 151 2.33 -0.33 12.40
C GLU A 151 1.35 0.71 12.94
N GLN A 152 1.16 0.73 14.26
CA GLN A 152 0.15 1.55 14.94
C GLN A 152 0.68 2.90 15.44
N TYR A 153 1.68 3.46 14.79
CA TYR A 153 2.19 4.79 15.12
C TYR A 153 2.96 5.41 13.95
N PHE A 154 3.03 6.74 13.94
CA PHE A 154 4.00 7.51 13.18
C PHE A 154 5.11 8.01 14.09
N LYS A 155 6.32 8.11 13.56
CA LYS A 155 7.44 8.79 14.20
C LYS A 155 7.51 10.23 13.69
N ILE A 156 7.19 11.18 14.56
CA ILE A 156 7.22 12.62 14.27
C ILE A 156 8.13 13.28 15.29
N GLY A 157 9.19 13.94 14.84
CA GLY A 157 10.26 14.40 15.72
C GLY A 157 10.86 13.23 16.53
N ASP A 158 10.99 13.41 17.83
CA ASP A 158 11.40 12.39 18.80
C ASP A 158 10.24 11.52 19.31
N GLY A 159 9.00 11.85 18.92
CA GLY A 159 7.79 11.24 19.45
C GLY A 159 7.20 10.16 18.57
N LYS A 160 6.17 9.51 19.15
CA LYS A 160 5.27 8.62 18.41
C LYS A 160 3.85 9.16 18.52
N VAL A 161 3.17 9.22 17.40
CA VAL A 161 1.75 9.60 17.29
C VAL A 161 0.98 8.36 16.89
N TYR A 162 -0.16 8.12 17.52
CA TYR A 162 -1.00 6.96 17.23
C TYR A 162 -1.44 6.97 15.75
N TRP A 163 -1.40 5.81 15.16
CA TRP A 163 -1.95 5.46 13.85
C TRP A 163 -2.69 4.14 13.99
N MET A 164 -3.78 3.96 13.27
CA MET A 164 -4.56 2.72 13.39
C MET A 164 -3.98 1.53 12.60
N GLY A 165 -3.00 1.77 11.76
CA GLY A 165 -2.50 0.82 10.76
C GLY A 165 -3.20 1.01 9.41
N ASP A 166 -2.47 0.76 8.32
CA ASP A 166 -3.01 0.90 6.96
C ASP A 166 -4.13 -0.11 6.67
N ASP A 167 -3.99 -1.31 7.22
CA ASP A 167 -4.96 -2.39 7.13
C ASP A 167 -6.30 -2.02 7.76
N ASN A 168 -6.28 -1.45 8.96
CA ASN A 168 -7.49 -1.00 9.66
C ASN A 168 -8.09 0.24 8.99
N ALA A 169 -7.27 1.19 8.54
CA ALA A 169 -7.72 2.35 7.79
C ALA A 169 -8.45 1.93 6.49
N ALA A 170 -7.85 1.03 5.72
CA ALA A 170 -8.46 0.51 4.50
C ALA A 170 -9.80 -0.21 4.77
N ARG A 171 -9.87 -1.05 5.82
CA ARG A 171 -11.11 -1.74 6.21
C ARG A 171 -12.21 -0.77 6.63
N GLU A 172 -11.86 0.25 7.43
CA GLU A 172 -12.81 1.26 7.89
C GLU A 172 -13.38 2.04 6.71
N ILE A 173 -12.51 2.52 5.80
CA ILE A 173 -12.93 3.28 4.62
C ILE A 173 -13.83 2.44 3.71
N LEU A 174 -13.43 1.20 3.38
CA LEU A 174 -14.21 0.31 2.51
C LEU A 174 -15.59 -0.01 3.11
N ASN A 175 -15.68 -0.23 4.41
CA ASN A 175 -16.97 -0.44 5.08
C ASN A 175 -17.85 0.81 5.04
N ASN A 176 -17.26 2.00 5.18
CA ASN A 176 -18.00 3.26 5.09
C ASN A 176 -18.50 3.53 3.66
N MET A 177 -17.69 3.24 2.63
CA MET A 177 -18.10 3.35 1.23
C MET A 177 -19.30 2.47 0.94
N ARG A 178 -19.26 1.19 1.33
CA ARG A 178 -20.36 0.24 1.13
C ARG A 178 -21.66 0.70 1.83
N ASN A 179 -21.56 1.15 3.09
CA ASN A 179 -22.73 1.63 3.83
C ASN A 179 -23.33 2.89 3.22
N GLY A 180 -22.52 3.72 2.55
CA GLY A 180 -22.97 4.89 1.78
C GLY A 180 -23.79 4.48 0.56
N GLU A 181 -23.30 3.51 -0.21
CA GLU A 181 -23.99 2.98 -1.40
C GLU A 181 -25.34 2.33 -1.06
N GLU A 182 -25.38 1.49 0.00
CA GLU A 182 -26.63 0.86 0.47
C GLU A 182 -27.70 1.88 0.84
N ASN A 183 -27.32 3.05 1.38
CA ASN A 183 -28.26 4.12 1.75
C ASN A 183 -28.75 4.94 0.55
N GLU A 184 -28.03 4.95 -0.56
CA GLU A 184 -28.45 5.64 -1.80
C GLU A 184 -29.40 4.77 -2.65
N GLU A 185 -29.23 3.45 -2.63
CA GLU A 185 -30.13 2.51 -3.34
C GLU A 185 -31.53 2.40 -2.71
N ILE A 186 -31.70 2.82 -1.45
CA ILE A 186 -32.99 2.76 -0.71
C ILE A 186 -33.83 4.04 -0.89
N LYS A 187 -33.30 5.07 -1.55
CA LYS A 187 -34.00 6.33 -1.84
C LYS A 187 -34.58 6.38 -3.25
#